data_22908bc12cbda0739c980f169df55a84
#
_entry.id   22908bc12cbda0739c980f169df55a84
#
_cell.length_a   1.000
_cell.length_b   1.000
_cell.length_c   1.000
_cell.angle_alpha   90.00
_cell.angle_beta   90.00
_cell.angle_gamma   90.00
#
_symmetry.space_group_name_H-M   'P 1'
#
loop_
_entity.id
_entity.type
_entity.pdbx_description
1 polymer ?
#
loop_
_entity_poly.entity_id
_entity_poly.type
_entity_poly.pdbx_seq_one_letter_code
_entity_poly.pdbx_strand_id
1 'polypeptide(L)'
;MSRRSGAASRRVRPIRGRDERGSAGGLLTVGICLVVLVMSLAATTIVVWVAQARHAQQAAELAALAGAAAAVEGRPACDAAGSAAERNGARVAECVVKAAGRSVVVEITVAEELSPAPSWARLTVSRQATAGT
;
A
#
# COMPACT_ATOMS: atom_id res chain seq x y z
N MET A 1 83.84 21.53 -38.10
CA MET A 1 82.40 21.90 -37.90
C MET A 1 81.68 20.68 -37.46
N SER A 2 81.45 20.55 -36.15
CA SER A 2 80.85 19.35 -35.56
C SER A 2 79.44 19.74 -35.07
N ARG A 3 78.41 19.18 -35.69
CA ARG A 3 76.99 19.35 -35.27
C ARG A 3 76.68 18.31 -34.22
N ARG A 4 76.54 18.76 -33.01
CA ARG A 4 75.93 17.91 -31.91
C ARG A 4 74.46 17.86 -32.09
N SER A 5 73.94 16.70 -32.44
CA SER A 5 72.51 16.39 -32.40
C SER A 5 72.08 16.18 -30.93
N GLY A 6 71.34 17.15 -30.38
CA GLY A 6 70.74 17.00 -29.11
C GLY A 6 69.51 16.07 -29.19
N ALA A 7 69.59 14.87 -28.62
CA ALA A 7 68.49 13.96 -28.49
C ALA A 7 67.59 14.46 -27.36
N ALA A 8 66.43 15.02 -27.69
CA ALA A 8 65.39 15.39 -26.72
C ALA A 8 64.79 14.13 -26.13
N SER A 9 65.20 13.79 -24.90
CA SER A 9 64.59 12.72 -24.12
C SER A 9 63.17 13.12 -23.76
N ARG A 10 62.19 12.55 -24.46
CA ARG A 10 60.77 12.66 -24.15
C ARG A 10 60.52 11.90 -22.86
N ARG A 11 60.49 12.61 -21.72
CA ARG A 11 60.03 12.04 -20.46
C ARG A 11 58.55 11.65 -20.60
N VAL A 12 58.30 10.37 -20.74
CA VAL A 12 56.99 9.78 -20.62
C VAL A 12 56.57 10.02 -19.17
N ARG A 13 55.59 10.91 -18.94
CA ARG A 13 54.94 11.08 -17.62
C ARG A 13 54.23 9.78 -17.31
N PRO A 14 54.50 9.14 -16.17
CA PRO A 14 53.72 8.01 -15.75
C PRO A 14 52.26 8.50 -15.58
N ILE A 15 51.32 7.82 -16.22
CA ILE A 15 49.90 8.00 -16.02
C ILE A 15 49.65 7.67 -14.54
N ARG A 16 49.46 8.73 -13.76
CA ARG A 16 49.16 8.66 -12.35
C ARG A 16 47.97 7.75 -12.19
N GLY A 17 48.14 6.66 -11.46
CA GLY A 17 47.09 5.68 -11.19
C GLY A 17 45.82 6.38 -10.83
N ARG A 18 44.75 5.99 -11.49
CA ARG A 18 43.38 6.43 -11.23
C ARG A 18 43.11 6.21 -9.73
N ASP A 19 42.92 7.30 -9.00
CA ASP A 19 42.66 7.24 -7.54
C ASP A 19 41.42 6.36 -7.33
N GLU A 20 41.61 5.12 -6.92
CA GLU A 20 40.54 4.16 -6.57
C GLU A 20 39.64 4.64 -5.41
N ARG A 21 40.08 5.70 -4.71
CA ARG A 21 39.29 6.38 -3.67
C ARG A 21 37.98 6.98 -4.19
N GLY A 22 37.89 7.38 -5.46
CA GLY A 22 36.64 7.84 -6.08
C GLY A 22 35.62 6.72 -6.32
N SER A 23 36.08 5.49 -6.56
CA SER A 23 35.23 4.33 -6.80
C SER A 23 34.48 3.87 -5.54
N ALA A 24 35.15 3.85 -4.38
CA ALA A 24 34.53 3.46 -3.10
C ALA A 24 33.42 4.45 -2.67
N GLY A 25 33.64 5.76 -2.85
CA GLY A 25 32.64 6.78 -2.58
C GLY A 25 31.41 6.68 -3.48
N GLY A 26 31.60 6.38 -4.77
CA GLY A 26 30.51 6.16 -5.71
C GLY A 26 29.64 4.97 -5.36
N LEU A 27 30.24 3.83 -5.00
CA LEU A 27 29.52 2.63 -4.58
C LEU A 27 28.70 2.88 -3.31
N LEU A 28 29.26 3.58 -2.34
CA LEU A 28 28.58 3.93 -1.08
C LEU A 28 27.39 4.85 -1.34
N THR A 29 27.54 5.84 -2.19
CA THR A 29 26.45 6.76 -2.56
C THR A 29 25.31 6.01 -3.26
N VAL A 30 25.61 5.14 -4.22
CA VAL A 30 24.62 4.31 -4.92
C VAL A 30 23.90 3.38 -3.92
N GLY A 31 24.65 2.78 -2.98
CA GLY A 31 24.07 1.95 -1.92
C GLY A 31 23.08 2.70 -1.06
N ILE A 32 23.44 3.89 -0.60
CA ILE A 32 22.53 4.74 0.21
C ILE A 32 21.29 5.13 -0.60
N CYS A 33 21.45 5.56 -1.86
CA CYS A 33 20.31 5.92 -2.72
C CYS A 33 19.36 4.73 -2.91
N LEU A 34 19.89 3.53 -3.09
CA LEU A 34 19.07 2.33 -3.26
C LEU A 34 18.30 2.00 -1.98
N VAL A 35 18.94 2.08 -0.81
CA VAL A 35 18.26 1.87 0.47
C VAL A 35 17.14 2.88 0.67
N VAL A 36 17.39 4.17 0.42
CA VAL A 36 16.36 5.22 0.53
C VAL A 36 15.20 4.96 -0.44
N LEU A 37 15.48 4.55 -1.67
CA LEU A 37 14.45 4.20 -2.65
C LEU A 37 13.57 3.04 -2.14
N VAL A 38 14.19 1.95 -1.68
CA VAL A 38 13.46 0.78 -1.18
C VAL A 38 12.61 1.14 0.03
N MET A 39 13.15 1.91 0.97
CA MET A 39 12.41 2.37 2.15
C MET A 39 11.22 3.26 1.78
N SER A 40 11.40 4.15 0.79
CA SER A 40 10.32 5.01 0.29
C SER A 40 9.19 4.20 -0.36
N LEU A 41 9.53 3.20 -1.18
CA LEU A 41 8.55 2.31 -1.80
C LEU A 41 7.80 1.47 -0.74
N ALA A 42 8.50 0.97 0.26
CA ALA A 42 7.87 0.24 1.36
C ALA A 42 6.92 1.14 2.16
N ALA A 43 7.33 2.36 2.48
CA ALA A 43 6.51 3.33 3.20
C ALA A 43 5.22 3.68 2.43
N THR A 44 5.32 3.94 1.13
CA THR A 44 4.14 4.25 0.29
C THR A 44 3.17 3.06 0.23
N THR A 45 3.67 1.84 0.12
CA THR A 45 2.84 0.64 0.12
C THR A 45 2.05 0.49 1.42
N ILE A 46 2.71 0.71 2.57
CA ILE A 46 2.05 0.65 3.89
C ILE A 46 0.96 1.71 3.99
N VAL A 47 1.22 2.94 3.55
CA VAL A 47 0.22 4.02 3.59
C VAL A 47 -1.01 3.67 2.75
N VAL A 48 -0.82 3.11 1.56
CA VAL A 48 -1.93 2.66 0.69
C VAL A 48 -2.74 1.57 1.38
N TRP A 49 -2.10 0.57 1.99
CA TRP A 49 -2.82 -0.50 2.70
C TRP A 49 -3.62 0.01 3.91
N VAL A 50 -3.04 0.95 4.67
CA VAL A 50 -3.77 1.57 5.79
C VAL A 50 -4.98 2.37 5.27
N ALA A 51 -4.84 3.09 4.17
CA ALA A 51 -5.94 3.83 3.56
C ALA A 51 -7.06 2.89 3.10
N GLN A 52 -6.74 1.77 2.43
CA GLN A 52 -7.71 0.76 2.03
C GLN A 52 -8.42 0.11 3.23
N ALA A 53 -7.67 -0.21 4.29
CA ALA A 53 -8.26 -0.76 5.51
C ALA A 53 -9.23 0.22 6.20
N ARG A 54 -8.95 1.51 6.18
CA ARG A 54 -9.86 2.55 6.68
C ARG A 54 -11.09 2.71 5.78
N HIS A 55 -10.90 2.64 4.47
CA HIS A 55 -12.00 2.69 3.52
C HIS A 55 -12.97 1.50 3.72
N ALA A 56 -12.44 0.28 3.87
CA ALA A 56 -13.25 -0.90 4.17
C ALA A 56 -14.04 -0.75 5.48
N GLN A 57 -13.43 -0.15 6.52
CA GLN A 57 -14.11 0.14 7.78
C GLN A 57 -15.30 1.10 7.58
N GLN A 58 -15.10 2.20 6.88
CA GLN A 58 -16.17 3.18 6.59
C GLN A 58 -17.29 2.56 5.76
N ALA A 59 -16.95 1.74 4.75
CA ALA A 59 -17.94 1.02 3.97
C ALA A 59 -18.77 0.04 4.81
N ALA A 60 -18.14 -0.67 5.77
CA ALA A 60 -18.83 -1.56 6.70
C ALA A 60 -19.81 -0.79 7.62
N GLU A 61 -19.40 0.35 8.14
CA GLU A 61 -20.24 1.19 8.98
C GLU A 61 -21.44 1.74 8.22
N LEU A 62 -21.25 2.24 6.99
CA LEU A 62 -22.33 2.73 6.14
C LEU A 62 -23.29 1.59 5.73
N ALA A 63 -22.77 0.41 5.46
CA ALA A 63 -23.58 -0.76 5.15
C ALA A 63 -24.40 -1.21 6.36
N ALA A 64 -23.81 -1.24 7.56
CA ALA A 64 -24.51 -1.59 8.78
C ALA A 64 -25.63 -0.60 9.11
N LEU A 65 -25.38 0.71 8.96
CA LEU A 65 -26.40 1.75 9.15
C LEU A 65 -27.55 1.63 8.14
N ALA A 66 -27.23 1.37 6.85
CA ALA A 66 -28.25 1.18 5.82
C ALA A 66 -29.09 -0.06 6.09
N GLY A 67 -28.47 -1.15 6.55
CA GLY A 67 -29.15 -2.37 6.98
C GLY A 67 -30.08 -2.14 8.18
N ALA A 68 -29.59 -1.45 9.21
CA ALA A 68 -30.39 -1.12 10.39
C ALA A 68 -31.58 -0.23 10.03
N ALA A 69 -31.40 0.80 9.22
CA ALA A 69 -32.49 1.66 8.75
C ALA A 69 -33.54 0.87 7.97
N ALA A 70 -33.11 -0.01 7.06
CA ALA A 70 -34.03 -0.88 6.30
C ALA A 70 -34.80 -1.83 7.21
N ALA A 71 -34.15 -2.38 8.23
CA ALA A 71 -34.83 -3.25 9.22
C ALA A 71 -35.94 -2.54 9.99
N VAL A 72 -35.71 -1.28 10.38
CA VAL A 72 -36.74 -0.45 11.04
C VAL A 72 -37.97 -0.22 10.14
N GLU A 73 -37.73 -0.07 8.84
CA GLU A 73 -38.78 0.10 7.81
C GLU A 73 -39.44 -1.23 7.38
N GLY A 74 -39.02 -2.36 7.94
CA GLY A 74 -39.50 -3.69 7.55
C GLY A 74 -38.99 -4.17 6.20
N ARG A 75 -37.94 -3.54 5.66
CA ARG A 75 -37.28 -3.93 4.41
C ARG A 75 -36.14 -4.93 4.67
N PRO A 76 -35.73 -5.71 3.67
CA PRO A 76 -34.61 -6.65 3.82
C PRO A 76 -33.31 -5.93 4.16
N ALA A 77 -32.84 -6.11 5.40
CA ALA A 77 -31.67 -5.41 5.93
C ALA A 77 -30.37 -5.75 5.18
N CYS A 78 -30.16 -7.04 4.87
CA CYS A 78 -28.94 -7.48 4.19
C CYS A 78 -28.85 -7.00 2.74
N ASP A 79 -29.98 -6.87 2.02
CA ASP A 79 -30.01 -6.34 0.66
C ASP A 79 -29.66 -4.84 0.65
N ALA A 80 -30.20 -4.11 1.60
CA ALA A 80 -29.90 -2.68 1.78
C ALA A 80 -28.41 -2.46 2.15
N ALA A 81 -27.90 -3.29 3.07
CA ALA A 81 -26.50 -3.27 3.46
C ALA A 81 -25.57 -3.60 2.28
N GLY A 82 -25.90 -4.66 1.51
CA GLY A 82 -25.16 -5.06 0.31
C GLY A 82 -25.07 -3.93 -0.71
N SER A 83 -26.21 -3.32 -1.04
CA SER A 83 -26.28 -2.19 -1.97
C SER A 83 -25.48 -0.96 -1.47
N ALA A 84 -25.46 -0.71 -0.16
CA ALA A 84 -24.67 0.37 0.42
C ALA A 84 -23.18 0.08 0.33
N ALA A 85 -22.74 -1.15 0.63
CA ALA A 85 -21.35 -1.58 0.49
C ALA A 85 -20.86 -1.46 -0.96
N GLU A 86 -21.64 -1.95 -1.93
CA GLU A 86 -21.29 -1.90 -3.35
C GLU A 86 -21.11 -0.47 -3.86
N ARG A 87 -22.00 0.45 -3.46
CA ARG A 87 -21.85 1.88 -3.81
C ARG A 87 -20.59 2.52 -3.24
N ASN A 88 -20.02 1.93 -2.19
CA ASN A 88 -18.76 2.34 -1.58
C ASN A 88 -17.57 1.46 -2.02
N GLY A 89 -17.71 0.69 -3.11
CA GLY A 89 -16.63 -0.11 -3.68
C GLY A 89 -16.22 -1.33 -2.85
N ALA A 90 -17.06 -1.73 -1.88
CA ALA A 90 -16.79 -2.84 -0.98
C ALA A 90 -17.81 -3.97 -1.18
N ARG A 91 -17.48 -5.19 -0.71
CA ARG A 91 -18.37 -6.35 -0.78
C ARG A 91 -18.68 -6.86 0.61
N VAL A 92 -19.96 -7.13 0.86
CA VAL A 92 -20.39 -7.81 2.09
C VAL A 92 -19.98 -9.28 1.99
N ALA A 93 -19.15 -9.72 2.92
CA ALA A 93 -18.76 -11.12 3.08
C ALA A 93 -19.74 -11.87 3.98
N GLU A 94 -20.28 -11.21 5.00
CA GLU A 94 -21.23 -11.77 5.92
C GLU A 94 -22.20 -10.71 6.41
N CYS A 95 -23.48 -11.08 6.55
CA CYS A 95 -24.52 -10.23 7.08
C CYS A 95 -25.36 -11.03 8.08
N VAL A 96 -25.41 -10.56 9.32
CA VAL A 96 -26.20 -11.19 10.39
C VAL A 96 -27.16 -10.18 10.98
N VAL A 97 -28.43 -10.52 10.99
CA VAL A 97 -29.49 -9.72 11.60
C VAL A 97 -29.96 -10.42 12.86
N LYS A 98 -29.79 -9.76 14.01
CA LYS A 98 -30.24 -10.23 15.33
C LYS A 98 -31.39 -9.35 15.77
N ALA A 99 -32.56 -9.95 15.96
CA ALA A 99 -33.73 -9.26 16.52
C ALA A 99 -33.94 -9.71 17.95
N ALA A 100 -34.03 -8.76 18.87
CA ALA A 100 -34.31 -9.01 20.27
C ALA A 100 -35.44 -8.07 20.73
N GLY A 101 -36.68 -8.56 20.71
CA GLY A 101 -37.84 -7.76 21.04
C GLY A 101 -38.08 -6.61 20.08
N ARG A 102 -37.91 -5.36 20.54
CA ARG A 102 -38.06 -4.14 19.73
C ARG A 102 -36.74 -3.65 19.14
N SER A 103 -35.61 -4.23 19.50
CA SER A 103 -34.30 -3.84 19.01
C SER A 103 -33.84 -4.78 17.88
N VAL A 104 -33.28 -4.20 16.86
CA VAL A 104 -32.66 -4.93 15.76
C VAL A 104 -31.16 -4.55 15.69
N VAL A 105 -30.32 -5.54 15.67
CA VAL A 105 -28.87 -5.36 15.51
C VAL A 105 -28.44 -5.99 14.20
N VAL A 106 -27.83 -5.22 13.36
CA VAL A 106 -27.28 -5.66 12.08
C VAL A 106 -25.77 -5.65 12.17
N GLU A 107 -25.18 -6.79 11.93
CA GLU A 107 -23.74 -7.03 11.95
C GLU A 107 -23.28 -7.33 10.54
N ILE A 108 -22.36 -6.53 10.04
CA ILE A 108 -21.86 -6.61 8.65
C ILE A 108 -20.37 -6.83 8.69
N THR A 109 -19.92 -7.85 7.98
CA THR A 109 -18.50 -8.06 7.67
C THR A 109 -18.26 -7.72 6.21
N VAL A 110 -17.36 -6.79 5.95
CA VAL A 110 -16.93 -6.39 4.62
C VAL A 110 -15.54 -6.95 4.36
N ALA A 111 -15.32 -7.48 3.18
CA ALA A 111 -14.01 -7.93 2.70
C ALA A 111 -13.56 -7.07 1.52
N GLU A 112 -12.30 -6.64 1.55
CA GLU A 112 -11.65 -5.89 0.48
C GLU A 112 -10.28 -6.48 0.19
N GLU A 113 -9.94 -6.60 -1.10
CA GLU A 113 -8.62 -7.07 -1.53
C GLU A 113 -7.61 -5.92 -1.46
N LEU A 114 -6.48 -6.15 -0.79
CA LEU A 114 -5.40 -5.17 -0.69
C LEU A 114 -4.60 -5.11 -2.00
N SER A 115 -4.44 -3.91 -2.55
CA SER A 115 -3.62 -3.64 -3.73
C SER A 115 -2.64 -2.49 -3.44
N PRO A 116 -1.37 -2.60 -3.84
CA PRO A 116 -0.75 -3.70 -4.59
C PRO A 116 -0.42 -4.91 -3.70
N ALA A 117 -0.75 -6.10 -4.20
CA ALA A 117 -0.33 -7.35 -3.58
C ALA A 117 0.52 -8.15 -4.56
N PRO A 118 1.52 -8.92 -4.10
CA PRO A 118 2.28 -9.79 -4.97
C PRO A 118 1.37 -10.86 -5.56
N SER A 119 1.58 -11.23 -6.82
CA SER A 119 0.70 -12.14 -7.59
C SER A 119 0.50 -13.53 -6.96
N TRP A 120 1.41 -13.94 -6.07
CA TRP A 120 1.36 -15.20 -5.32
C TRP A 120 0.62 -15.11 -3.99
N ALA A 121 0.29 -13.89 -3.50
CA ALA A 121 -0.39 -13.67 -2.24
C ALA A 121 -1.63 -12.78 -2.45
N ARG A 122 -2.81 -13.35 -2.20
CA ARG A 122 -4.05 -12.57 -2.09
C ARG A 122 -4.19 -12.10 -0.67
N LEU A 123 -3.94 -10.83 -0.45
CA LEU A 123 -4.12 -10.21 0.86
C LEU A 123 -5.52 -9.59 0.91
N THR A 124 -6.36 -10.10 1.79
CA THR A 124 -7.69 -9.55 2.03
C THR A 124 -7.75 -8.94 3.44
N VAL A 125 -8.39 -7.81 3.56
CA VAL A 125 -8.74 -7.22 4.86
C VAL A 125 -10.23 -7.37 5.06
N SER A 126 -10.63 -7.89 6.21
CA SER A 126 -12.03 -7.91 6.65
C SER A 126 -12.24 -6.89 7.76
N ARG A 127 -13.37 -6.18 7.71
CA ARG A 127 -13.81 -5.24 8.75
C ARG A 127 -15.25 -5.52 9.10
N GLN A 128 -15.53 -5.44 10.39
CA GLN A 128 -16.85 -5.68 10.93
C GLN A 128 -17.40 -4.40 11.52
N ALA A 129 -18.68 -4.15 11.25
CA ALA A 129 -19.42 -3.06 11.86
C ALA A 129 -20.77 -3.56 12.34
N THR A 130 -21.25 -2.96 13.41
CA THR A 130 -22.54 -3.31 14.02
C THR A 130 -23.35 -2.04 14.19
N ALA A 131 -24.59 -2.05 13.70
CA ALA A 131 -25.57 -1.00 13.94
C ALA A 131 -26.82 -1.58 14.55
N GLY A 132 -27.42 -0.85 15.47
CA GLY A 132 -28.61 -1.27 16.17
C GLY A 132 -29.53 -0.09 16.49
N THR A 133 -30.78 -0.39 16.76
CA THR A 133 -31.85 0.56 17.16
C THR A 133 -32.42 0.22 18.52
#